data_e2e10137c4c6c0723fd98398a9afcfd4
#
_entry.id   e2e10137c4c6c0723fd98398a9afcfd4
#
_cell.length_a   1.000
_cell.length_b   1.000
_cell.length_c   1.000
_cell.angle_alpha   90.00
_cell.angle_beta   90.00
_cell.angle_gamma   90.00
#
_symmetry.space_group_name_H-M   'P 1'
#
loop_
_entity.id
_entity.type
_entity.pdbx_description
1 polymer ?
#
loop_
_entity_poly.entity_id
_entity_poly.type
_entity_poly.pdbx_seq_one_letter_code
_entity_poly.pdbx_strand_id
1 'polypeptide(L)'
;MIKLSVLKNQQIDLYLNSTIGDWVANHIKWNLGMVYRHGNRSESAYQDKFHNFGKYAAISVHWPSIFSQSKIDEYRFFLNVHSGLLPESRGMYPVFWNVFEHTPAGATVHQITSKLDYGPILFREEVAYSEFESCRSVWSKVFELEKRLFIATANLLSNFPDSLPMKKPVGNIGLNRKATEFHHLKSNYDRLNLSKKEYVRLKLALDF
;
A
#
# COMPACT_ATOMS: atom_id res chain seq x y z
N MET A 1 -12.77 -8.64 -16.48
CA MET A 1 -13.23 -7.79 -15.36
C MET A 1 -13.47 -8.68 -14.15
N ILE A 2 -12.78 -8.40 -13.05
CA ILE A 2 -12.87 -9.15 -11.79
C ILE A 2 -14.13 -8.70 -11.07
N LYS A 3 -14.98 -9.65 -10.66
CA LYS A 3 -16.20 -9.35 -9.89
C LYS A 3 -15.91 -9.55 -8.42
N LEU A 4 -16.12 -8.52 -7.61
CA LEU A 4 -16.03 -8.56 -6.15
C LEU A 4 -17.41 -8.23 -5.57
N SER A 5 -17.74 -8.88 -4.46
CA SER A 5 -19.00 -8.65 -3.76
C SER A 5 -18.73 -7.96 -2.42
N VAL A 6 -19.63 -7.07 -2.05
CA VAL A 6 -19.67 -6.42 -0.73
C VAL A 6 -21.01 -6.77 -0.10
N LEU A 7 -21.05 -7.08 1.17
CA LEU A 7 -22.31 -7.42 1.84
C LEU A 7 -23.29 -6.24 1.76
N LYS A 8 -24.56 -6.54 1.53
CA LYS A 8 -25.61 -5.56 1.21
C LYS A 8 -25.68 -4.35 2.18
N ASN A 9 -25.34 -4.57 3.43
CA ASN A 9 -25.42 -3.55 4.49
C ASN A 9 -24.05 -3.03 4.91
N GLN A 10 -23.00 -3.20 4.09
CA GLN A 10 -21.65 -2.77 4.40
C GLN A 10 -21.16 -1.73 3.41
N GLN A 11 -20.35 -0.81 3.91
CA GLN A 11 -19.62 0.19 3.13
C GLN A 11 -18.13 -0.10 3.18
N ILE A 12 -17.49 -0.09 2.01
CA ILE A 12 -16.03 -0.11 1.87
C ILE A 12 -15.58 1.19 1.22
N ASP A 13 -14.68 1.91 1.87
CA ASP A 13 -14.04 3.11 1.34
C ASP A 13 -12.67 2.75 0.76
N LEU A 14 -12.38 3.25 -0.44
CA LEU A 14 -11.10 3.03 -1.13
C LEU A 14 -10.33 4.34 -1.22
N TYR A 15 -9.19 4.42 -0.55
CA TYR A 15 -8.26 5.55 -0.59
C TYR A 15 -7.10 5.19 -1.53
N LEU A 16 -7.18 5.61 -2.79
CA LEU A 16 -6.30 5.17 -3.87
C LEU A 16 -5.63 6.36 -4.54
N ASN A 17 -4.34 6.25 -4.86
CA ASN A 17 -3.73 7.19 -5.80
C ASN A 17 -4.26 6.94 -7.24
N SER A 18 -3.90 7.83 -8.18
CA SER A 18 -4.40 7.75 -9.56
C SER A 18 -4.07 6.41 -10.24
N THR A 19 -2.85 5.92 -10.09
CA THR A 19 -2.37 4.70 -10.77
C THR A 19 -3.19 3.47 -10.40
N ILE A 20 -3.33 3.19 -9.10
CA ILE A 20 -4.11 2.04 -8.63
C ILE A 20 -5.62 2.29 -8.78
N GLY A 21 -6.04 3.55 -8.63
CA GLY A 21 -7.43 3.96 -8.81
C GLY A 21 -7.93 3.69 -10.23
N ASP A 22 -7.14 4.03 -11.24
CA ASP A 22 -7.45 3.77 -12.63
C ASP A 22 -7.50 2.26 -12.92
N TRP A 23 -6.54 1.50 -12.35
CA TRP A 23 -6.58 0.04 -12.48
C TRP A 23 -7.84 -0.57 -11.84
N VAL A 24 -8.20 -0.16 -10.62
CA VAL A 24 -9.43 -0.62 -9.94
C VAL A 24 -10.67 -0.26 -10.77
N ALA A 25 -10.74 0.97 -11.31
CA ALA A 25 -11.87 1.41 -12.12
C ALA A 25 -12.07 0.56 -13.38
N ASN A 26 -10.96 0.18 -14.03
CA ASN A 26 -11.01 -0.52 -15.32
C ASN A 26 -11.13 -2.05 -15.18
N HIS A 27 -10.74 -2.64 -14.04
CA HIS A 27 -10.65 -4.09 -13.90
C HIS A 27 -11.61 -4.69 -12.88
N ILE A 28 -12.13 -3.90 -11.92
CA ILE A 28 -12.95 -4.41 -10.84
C ILE A 28 -14.40 -3.92 -10.96
N LYS A 29 -15.31 -4.87 -10.94
CA LYS A 29 -16.76 -4.63 -10.83
C LYS A 29 -17.24 -5.06 -9.45
N TRP A 30 -17.80 -4.13 -8.72
CA TRP A 30 -18.38 -4.37 -7.41
C TRP A 30 -19.85 -4.76 -7.53
N ASN A 31 -20.25 -5.82 -6.84
CA ASN A 31 -21.63 -6.29 -6.75
C ASN A 31 -22.11 -6.12 -5.30
N LEU A 32 -23.28 -5.55 -5.12
CA LEU A 32 -23.92 -5.30 -3.81
C LEU A 32 -23.13 -4.30 -2.94
N GLY A 33 -23.71 -3.90 -1.82
CA GLY A 33 -23.09 -2.99 -0.87
C GLY A 33 -22.74 -1.62 -1.47
N MET A 34 -21.96 -0.85 -0.73
CA MET A 34 -21.50 0.47 -1.15
C MET A 34 -19.98 0.52 -1.20
N VAL A 35 -19.42 1.01 -2.30
CA VAL A 35 -17.98 1.22 -2.45
C VAL A 35 -17.74 2.65 -2.89
N TYR A 36 -17.04 3.41 -2.04
CA TYR A 36 -16.64 4.78 -2.31
C TYR A 36 -15.15 4.85 -2.63
N ARG A 37 -14.80 5.58 -3.68
CA ARG A 37 -13.42 5.81 -4.07
C ARG A 37 -13.03 7.25 -3.78
N HIS A 38 -11.98 7.43 -3.01
CA HIS A 38 -11.33 8.70 -2.76
C HIS A 38 -10.05 8.76 -3.61
N GLY A 39 -9.79 9.84 -4.29
CA GLY A 39 -8.62 10.01 -5.15
C GLY A 39 -8.08 11.42 -5.10
N ASN A 40 -6.84 11.63 -5.59
CA ASN A 40 -6.19 12.95 -5.61
C ASN A 40 -6.83 13.96 -6.57
N ARG A 41 -7.73 13.51 -7.46
CA ARG A 41 -8.46 14.37 -8.40
C ARG A 41 -9.93 14.19 -8.17
N SER A 42 -10.51 15.20 -7.61
CA SER A 42 -11.93 15.38 -7.33
C SER A 42 -12.54 14.30 -6.44
N GLU A 43 -12.98 14.69 -5.30
CA GLU A 43 -14.14 14.11 -4.66
C GLU A 43 -15.22 14.03 -5.72
N SER A 44 -15.29 12.91 -6.43
CA SER A 44 -16.41 12.69 -7.32
C SER A 44 -17.64 12.62 -6.43
N ALA A 45 -18.49 13.58 -6.58
CA ALA A 45 -19.77 13.80 -5.92
C ALA A 45 -20.67 12.55 -6.05
N TYR A 46 -20.40 11.56 -5.24
CA TYR A 46 -21.39 10.59 -4.81
C TYR A 46 -21.58 10.79 -3.30
N GLN A 47 -21.75 12.05 -2.93
CA GLN A 47 -22.21 12.46 -1.62
C GLN A 47 -23.72 12.26 -1.52
N ASP A 48 -24.14 11.75 -0.37
CA ASP A 48 -25.44 12.02 0.23
C ASP A 48 -26.67 11.25 -0.20
N LYS A 49 -26.66 9.91 -0.19
CA LYS A 49 -27.96 9.24 -0.05
C LYS A 49 -28.08 8.15 1.02
N PHE A 50 -27.01 7.79 1.73
CA PHE A 50 -27.09 6.66 2.68
C PHE A 50 -26.32 6.92 4.00
N HIS A 51 -26.80 7.84 4.81
CA HIS A 51 -26.22 8.15 6.13
C HIS A 51 -26.44 7.09 7.24
N ASN A 52 -27.04 5.94 6.93
CA ASN A 52 -27.48 4.98 7.94
C ASN A 52 -26.68 3.68 8.02
N PHE A 53 -25.62 3.52 7.26
CA PHE A 53 -24.75 2.33 7.36
C PHE A 53 -23.44 2.70 8.05
N GLY A 54 -23.11 1.98 9.13
CA GLY A 54 -21.80 2.11 9.76
C GLY A 54 -20.69 1.81 8.74
N LYS A 55 -19.62 2.59 8.75
CA LYS A 55 -18.45 2.37 7.89
C LYS A 55 -17.76 1.10 8.32
N TYR A 56 -17.83 0.09 7.49
CA TYR A 56 -17.32 -1.24 7.81
C TYR A 56 -15.82 -1.33 7.61
N ALA A 57 -15.32 -1.00 6.42
CA ALA A 57 -13.91 -1.12 6.11
C ALA A 57 -13.42 0.01 5.20
N ALA A 58 -12.12 0.26 5.26
CA ALA A 58 -11.40 1.05 4.28
C ALA A 58 -10.15 0.32 3.82
N ILE A 59 -9.80 0.48 2.55
CA ILE A 59 -8.54 0.01 1.96
C ILE A 59 -7.80 1.21 1.38
N SER A 60 -6.60 1.44 1.85
CA SER A 60 -5.68 2.45 1.35
C SER A 60 -4.60 1.81 0.48
N VAL A 61 -4.26 2.42 -0.65
CA VAL A 61 -3.10 2.03 -1.47
C VAL A 61 -2.43 3.29 -2.01
N HIS A 62 -1.17 3.49 -1.68
CA HIS A 62 -0.38 4.65 -2.11
C HIS A 62 -1.05 6.01 -1.82
N TRP A 63 -1.86 6.08 -0.77
CA TRP A 63 -2.50 7.33 -0.37
C TRP A 63 -1.45 8.29 0.20
N PRO A 64 -1.40 9.54 -0.27
CA PRO A 64 -0.28 10.45 0.04
C PRO A 64 -0.35 11.08 1.43
N SER A 65 -1.47 10.92 2.14
CA SER A 65 -1.73 11.61 3.41
C SER A 65 -1.85 10.65 4.57
N ILE A 66 -1.39 11.07 5.74
CA ILE A 66 -1.59 10.33 7.00
C ILE A 66 -3.02 10.56 7.49
N PHE A 67 -3.69 9.50 7.88
CA PHE A 67 -5.04 9.56 8.44
C PHE A 67 -4.99 9.95 9.92
N SER A 68 -5.93 10.82 10.33
CA SER A 68 -6.12 11.15 11.75
C SER A 68 -6.66 9.94 12.52
N GLN A 69 -6.43 9.90 13.84
CA GLN A 69 -6.99 8.84 14.66
C GLN A 69 -8.52 8.79 14.56
N SER A 70 -9.19 9.95 14.59
CA SER A 70 -10.64 10.02 14.41
C SER A 70 -11.11 9.40 13.09
N LYS A 71 -10.32 9.56 12.02
CA LYS A 71 -10.64 8.92 10.73
C LYS A 71 -10.43 7.41 10.76
N ILE A 72 -9.41 6.93 11.46
CA ILE A 72 -9.15 5.50 11.62
C ILE A 72 -10.29 4.85 12.40
N ASP A 73 -10.77 5.50 13.45
CA ASP A 73 -11.81 4.99 14.34
C ASP A 73 -13.22 4.94 13.71
N GLU A 74 -13.41 5.55 12.54
CA GLU A 74 -14.66 5.42 11.77
C GLU A 74 -14.89 4.01 11.22
N TYR A 75 -13.81 3.21 11.07
CA TYR A 75 -13.85 1.92 10.40
C TYR A 75 -13.53 0.78 11.37
N ARG A 76 -14.24 -0.33 11.21
CA ARG A 76 -13.89 -1.58 11.90
C ARG A 76 -12.54 -2.12 11.42
N PHE A 77 -12.30 -2.03 10.11
CA PHE A 77 -11.04 -2.43 9.47
C PHE A 77 -10.55 -1.30 8.57
N PHE A 78 -9.42 -0.70 8.90
CA PHE A 78 -8.77 0.25 8.03
C PHE A 78 -7.42 -0.31 7.61
N LEU A 79 -7.34 -0.83 6.38
CA LEU A 79 -6.20 -1.57 5.88
C LEU A 79 -5.39 -0.73 4.90
N ASN A 80 -4.07 -0.94 4.89
CA ASN A 80 -3.18 -0.39 3.89
C ASN A 80 -2.49 -1.50 3.10
N VAL A 81 -2.46 -1.39 1.79
CA VAL A 81 -1.58 -2.18 0.92
C VAL A 81 -0.31 -1.38 0.74
N HIS A 82 0.77 -1.83 1.34
CA HIS A 82 2.07 -1.17 1.40
C HIS A 82 3.08 -1.88 0.50
N SER A 83 3.82 -1.13 -0.31
CA SER A 83 4.83 -1.63 -1.25
C SER A 83 6.17 -2.01 -0.59
N GLY A 84 6.13 -2.50 0.63
CA GLY A 84 7.27 -2.94 1.42
C GLY A 84 6.95 -4.13 2.30
N LEU A 85 7.99 -4.88 2.67
CA LEU A 85 7.89 -5.98 3.62
C LEU A 85 7.95 -5.43 5.04
N LEU A 86 6.81 -5.40 5.74
CA LEU A 86 6.74 -4.96 7.13
C LEU A 86 7.11 -6.09 8.11
N PRO A 87 7.78 -5.77 9.21
CA PRO A 87 8.10 -4.45 9.73
C PRO A 87 9.42 -3.84 9.23
N GLU A 88 10.14 -4.48 8.31
CA GLU A 88 11.48 -4.07 7.89
C GLU A 88 11.47 -2.82 6.99
N SER A 89 10.58 -2.79 5.97
CA SER A 89 10.55 -1.74 4.93
C SER A 89 9.42 -0.73 5.18
N ARG A 90 9.57 0.13 6.20
CA ARG A 90 8.58 1.14 6.58
C ARG A 90 8.80 2.48 5.89
N GLY A 91 7.73 3.24 5.68
CA GLY A 91 7.79 4.63 5.21
C GLY A 91 7.74 4.78 3.70
N MET A 92 8.39 5.82 3.18
CA MET A 92 8.29 6.25 1.78
C MET A 92 9.32 5.55 0.88
N TYR A 93 8.89 5.25 -0.35
CA TYR A 93 9.72 4.67 -1.42
C TYR A 93 10.39 3.33 -1.06
N PRO A 94 9.68 2.35 -0.45
CA PRO A 94 10.31 1.13 0.04
C PRO A 94 11.02 0.34 -1.06
N VAL A 95 10.47 0.26 -2.27
CA VAL A 95 11.11 -0.46 -3.39
C VAL A 95 12.45 0.19 -3.78
N PHE A 96 12.53 1.53 -3.77
CA PHE A 96 13.80 2.23 -3.98
C PHE A 96 14.85 1.79 -2.97
N TRP A 97 14.48 1.78 -1.68
CA TRP A 97 15.41 1.39 -0.62
C TRP A 97 15.80 -0.08 -0.71
N ASN A 98 14.84 -0.98 -1.05
CA ASN A 98 15.15 -2.39 -1.23
C ASN A 98 16.18 -2.62 -2.34
N VAL A 99 16.06 -1.93 -3.48
CA VAL A 99 17.05 -2.04 -4.58
C VAL A 99 18.38 -1.41 -4.19
N PHE A 100 18.36 -0.23 -3.56
CA PHE A 100 19.58 0.47 -3.14
C PHE A 100 20.35 -0.31 -2.07
N GLU A 101 19.68 -0.84 -1.07
CA GLU A 101 20.27 -1.58 0.04
C GLU A 101 20.43 -3.07 -0.27
N HIS A 102 19.87 -3.54 -1.37
CA HIS A 102 19.80 -4.94 -1.78
C HIS A 102 19.16 -5.82 -0.69
N THR A 103 17.98 -5.42 -0.26
CA THR A 103 17.18 -6.13 0.74
C THR A 103 15.93 -6.72 0.10
N PRO A 104 15.29 -7.76 0.69
CA PRO A 104 14.06 -8.33 0.14
C PRO A 104 12.99 -7.30 -0.16
N ALA A 105 12.36 -7.41 -1.33
CA ALA A 105 11.25 -6.55 -1.76
C ALA A 105 9.94 -7.31 -1.80
N GLY A 106 8.83 -6.62 -1.62
CA GLY A 106 7.51 -7.24 -1.64
C GLY A 106 6.41 -6.28 -1.21
N ALA A 107 5.27 -6.82 -0.82
CA ALA A 107 4.15 -6.03 -0.34
C ALA A 107 3.53 -6.62 0.93
N THR A 108 2.90 -5.74 1.71
CA THR A 108 2.24 -6.09 2.96
C THR A 108 0.87 -5.43 3.04
N VAL A 109 -0.15 -6.19 3.41
CA VAL A 109 -1.44 -5.64 3.85
C VAL A 109 -1.46 -5.63 5.37
N HIS A 110 -1.68 -4.46 5.95
CA HIS A 110 -1.69 -4.30 7.40
C HIS A 110 -2.80 -3.36 7.86
N GLN A 111 -3.20 -3.47 9.14
CA GLN A 111 -4.10 -2.52 9.78
C GLN A 111 -3.41 -1.16 9.91
N ILE A 112 -4.09 -0.09 9.52
CA ILE A 112 -3.63 1.28 9.80
C ILE A 112 -3.81 1.55 11.30
N THR A 113 -2.80 2.14 11.90
CA THR A 113 -2.76 2.59 13.31
C THR A 113 -2.19 4.00 13.37
N SER A 114 -2.16 4.60 14.57
CA SER A 114 -1.50 5.90 14.79
C SER A 114 0.01 5.90 14.50
N LYS A 115 0.64 4.72 14.50
CA LYS A 115 2.04 4.56 14.10
C LYS A 115 2.11 4.14 12.64
N LEU A 116 2.82 4.92 11.83
CA LEU A 116 2.97 4.66 10.40
C LEU A 116 3.60 3.29 10.15
N ASP A 117 2.95 2.49 9.29
CA ASP A 117 3.38 1.17 8.83
C ASP A 117 3.79 0.22 9.98
N TYR A 118 2.97 0.16 11.04
CA TYR A 118 3.29 -0.60 12.26
C TYR A 118 2.13 -1.47 12.78
N GLY A 119 1.01 -1.50 12.10
CA GLY A 119 -0.16 -2.27 12.53
C GLY A 119 -0.05 -3.77 12.27
N PRO A 120 -0.97 -4.55 12.84
CA PRO A 120 -1.06 -5.99 12.58
C PRO A 120 -1.15 -6.31 11.09
N ILE A 121 -0.48 -7.39 10.69
CA ILE A 121 -0.31 -7.82 9.29
C ILE A 121 -1.38 -8.83 8.91
N LEU A 122 -2.06 -8.59 7.79
CA LEU A 122 -3.02 -9.51 7.18
C LEU A 122 -2.34 -10.40 6.13
N PHE A 123 -1.59 -9.80 5.21
CA PHE A 123 -0.81 -10.48 4.17
C PHE A 123 0.60 -9.89 4.11
N ARG A 124 1.58 -10.73 3.81
CA ARG A 124 2.97 -10.33 3.58
C ARG A 124 3.57 -11.31 2.59
N GLU A 125 3.98 -10.80 1.44
CA GLU A 125 4.55 -11.63 0.38
C GLU A 125 5.75 -10.94 -0.27
N GLU A 126 6.76 -11.73 -0.61
CA GLU A 126 8.00 -11.31 -1.24
C GLU A 126 7.95 -11.48 -2.75
N VAL A 127 8.66 -10.64 -3.49
CA VAL A 127 8.92 -10.81 -4.92
C VAL A 127 10.38 -11.14 -5.14
N ALA A 128 10.66 -12.12 -5.98
CA ALA A 128 12.03 -12.44 -6.37
C ALA A 128 12.58 -11.37 -7.33
N TYR A 129 13.80 -10.88 -7.05
CA TYR A 129 14.53 -10.01 -7.96
C TYR A 129 16.05 -10.23 -7.82
N SER A 130 16.80 -9.89 -8.87
CA SER A 130 18.25 -9.99 -8.89
C SER A 130 18.91 -8.65 -8.52
N GLU A 131 20.17 -8.68 -8.13
CA GLU A 131 20.96 -7.48 -7.80
C GLU A 131 21.21 -6.54 -8.99
N PHE A 132 20.86 -6.98 -10.21
CA PHE A 132 21.02 -6.21 -11.45
C PHE A 132 19.71 -5.60 -11.95
N GLU A 133 18.60 -5.84 -11.25
CA GLU A 133 17.32 -5.27 -11.66
C GLU A 133 17.18 -3.83 -11.19
N SER A 134 16.60 -3.00 -12.07
CA SER A 134 16.27 -1.61 -11.74
C SER A 134 15.05 -1.50 -10.84
N CYS A 135 14.91 -0.36 -10.17
CA CYS A 135 13.75 -0.07 -9.35
C CYS A 135 12.44 -0.16 -10.15
N ARG A 136 12.43 0.29 -11.40
CA ARG A 136 11.28 0.15 -12.31
C ARG A 136 10.85 -1.31 -12.49
N SER A 137 11.83 -2.21 -12.73
CA SER A 137 11.55 -3.65 -12.88
C SER A 137 10.98 -4.24 -11.60
N VAL A 138 11.65 -3.99 -10.47
CA VAL A 138 11.22 -4.50 -9.15
C VAL A 138 9.86 -3.92 -8.76
N TRP A 139 9.66 -2.60 -8.98
CA TRP A 139 8.39 -1.94 -8.69
C TRP A 139 7.23 -2.55 -9.51
N SER A 140 7.45 -2.88 -10.78
CA SER A 140 6.42 -3.55 -11.58
C SER A 140 5.98 -4.88 -10.97
N LYS A 141 6.91 -5.67 -10.45
CA LYS A 141 6.60 -6.94 -9.77
C LYS A 141 5.84 -6.70 -8.47
N VAL A 142 6.28 -5.74 -7.67
CA VAL A 142 5.61 -5.35 -6.41
C VAL A 142 4.21 -4.82 -6.70
N PHE A 143 4.02 -4.02 -7.74
CA PHE A 143 2.72 -3.48 -8.11
C PHE A 143 1.73 -4.57 -8.56
N GLU A 144 2.19 -5.58 -9.32
CA GLU A 144 1.36 -6.75 -9.64
C GLU A 144 0.97 -7.53 -8.37
N LEU A 145 1.89 -7.67 -7.43
CA LEU A 145 1.62 -8.27 -6.13
C LEU A 145 0.59 -7.44 -5.33
N GLU A 146 0.74 -6.13 -5.28
CA GLU A 146 -0.23 -5.24 -4.60
C GLU A 146 -1.65 -5.38 -5.17
N LYS A 147 -1.79 -5.45 -6.49
CA LYS A 147 -3.09 -5.70 -7.13
C LYS A 147 -3.71 -7.03 -6.68
N ARG A 148 -2.91 -8.08 -6.61
CA ARG A 148 -3.34 -9.39 -6.14
C ARG A 148 -3.75 -9.36 -4.67
N LEU A 149 -2.94 -8.72 -3.82
CA LEU A 149 -3.24 -8.58 -2.39
C LEU A 149 -4.47 -7.68 -2.14
N PHE A 150 -4.66 -6.63 -2.95
CA PHE A 150 -5.87 -5.82 -2.91
C PHE A 150 -7.13 -6.66 -3.17
N ILE A 151 -7.11 -7.49 -4.22
CA ILE A 151 -8.22 -8.40 -4.55
C ILE A 151 -8.47 -9.39 -3.42
N ALA A 152 -7.40 -10.01 -2.89
CA ALA A 152 -7.50 -10.95 -1.77
C ALA A 152 -8.11 -10.29 -0.52
N THR A 153 -7.68 -9.06 -0.22
CA THR A 153 -8.21 -8.26 0.90
C THR A 153 -9.69 -7.95 0.73
N ALA A 154 -10.09 -7.48 -0.46
CA ALA A 154 -11.48 -7.17 -0.75
C ALA A 154 -12.38 -8.42 -0.68
N ASN A 155 -11.92 -9.57 -1.18
CA ASN A 155 -12.62 -10.85 -1.05
C ASN A 155 -12.76 -11.28 0.41
N LEU A 156 -11.69 -11.14 1.20
CA LEU A 156 -11.70 -11.51 2.60
C LEU A 156 -12.69 -10.66 3.40
N LEU A 157 -12.68 -9.34 3.19
CA LEU A 157 -13.64 -8.42 3.80
C LEU A 157 -15.09 -8.78 3.45
N SER A 158 -15.33 -9.27 2.24
CA SER A 158 -16.67 -9.67 1.79
C SER A 158 -17.17 -10.95 2.44
N ASN A 159 -16.27 -11.84 2.85
CA ASN A 159 -16.63 -13.17 3.37
C ASN A 159 -16.53 -13.31 4.90
N PHE A 160 -15.79 -12.43 5.58
CA PHE A 160 -15.51 -12.50 7.02
C PHE A 160 -15.82 -11.18 7.73
N PRO A 161 -17.10 -10.86 7.90
CA PRO A 161 -17.50 -9.55 8.40
C PRO A 161 -17.09 -9.26 9.86
N ASP A 162 -16.83 -10.29 10.67
CA ASP A 162 -16.62 -10.11 12.11
C ASP A 162 -15.16 -10.10 12.56
N SER A 163 -14.25 -10.70 11.81
CA SER A 163 -12.83 -10.74 12.16
C SER A 163 -11.94 -10.97 10.95
N LEU A 164 -10.69 -10.52 11.05
CA LEU A 164 -9.64 -10.79 10.08
C LEU A 164 -8.48 -11.53 10.77
N PRO A 165 -7.84 -12.51 10.14
CA PRO A 165 -6.77 -13.31 10.71
C PRO A 165 -5.44 -12.54 10.74
N MET A 166 -5.41 -11.41 11.42
CA MET A 166 -4.24 -10.54 11.49
C MET A 166 -3.21 -11.05 12.49
N LYS A 167 -1.94 -10.90 12.15
CA LYS A 167 -0.81 -11.26 12.99
C LYS A 167 -0.03 -10.03 13.42
N LYS A 168 0.48 -10.02 14.64
CA LYS A 168 1.43 -8.97 15.06
C LYS A 168 2.67 -9.00 14.17
N PRO A 169 3.24 -7.84 13.81
CA PRO A 169 4.52 -7.80 13.12
C PRO A 169 5.60 -8.55 13.90
N VAL A 170 6.34 -9.41 13.22
CA VAL A 170 7.47 -10.19 13.78
C VAL A 170 8.69 -9.93 12.92
N GLY A 171 9.82 -9.63 13.53
CA GLY A 171 11.07 -9.31 12.84
C GLY A 171 11.70 -8.02 13.35
N ASN A 172 12.79 -7.63 12.70
CA ASN A 172 13.48 -6.37 13.00
C ASN A 172 12.65 -5.19 12.49
N ILE A 173 12.38 -4.25 13.40
CA ILE A 173 11.67 -3.03 13.02
C ILE A 173 12.63 -2.14 12.22
N GLY A 174 12.38 -2.03 10.94
CA GLY A 174 13.16 -1.19 10.04
C GLY A 174 12.97 0.30 10.29
N LEU A 175 13.84 1.10 9.68
CA LEU A 175 13.74 2.55 9.70
C LEU A 175 12.45 3.01 9.02
N ASN A 176 11.78 4.00 9.60
CA ASN A 176 10.68 4.69 8.94
C ASN A 176 11.25 5.72 7.95
N ARG A 177 11.48 5.30 6.71
CA ARG A 177 12.09 6.13 5.65
C ARG A 177 11.22 7.33 5.29
N LYS A 178 11.83 8.50 5.24
CA LYS A 178 11.17 9.76 4.88
C LYS A 178 11.38 10.10 3.41
N ALA A 179 10.43 10.79 2.80
CA ALA A 179 10.58 11.29 1.44
C ALA A 179 11.80 12.21 1.28
N THR A 180 12.14 12.96 2.31
CA THR A 180 13.32 13.85 2.33
C THR A 180 14.64 13.10 2.16
N GLU A 181 14.77 11.89 2.70
CA GLU A 181 15.96 11.05 2.54
C GLU A 181 16.14 10.64 1.07
N PHE A 182 15.06 10.20 0.42
CA PHE A 182 15.06 9.87 -1.00
C PHE A 182 15.42 11.10 -1.86
N HIS A 183 14.78 12.24 -1.62
CA HIS A 183 15.04 13.46 -2.39
C HIS A 183 16.47 13.95 -2.18
N HIS A 184 17.01 13.84 -0.98
CA HIS A 184 18.40 14.19 -0.70
C HIS A 184 19.37 13.31 -1.49
N LEU A 185 19.20 11.98 -1.48
CA LEU A 185 20.01 11.05 -2.25
C LEU A 185 19.90 11.35 -3.75
N LYS A 186 18.66 11.51 -4.27
CA LYS A 186 18.41 11.79 -5.69
C LYS A 186 19.07 13.09 -6.16
N SER A 187 19.10 14.13 -5.33
CA SER A 187 19.66 15.44 -5.70
C SER A 187 21.17 15.55 -5.54
N ASN A 188 21.79 14.65 -4.76
CA ASN A 188 23.20 14.77 -4.38
C ASN A 188 24.04 13.53 -4.71
N TYR A 189 23.50 12.55 -5.45
CA TYR A 189 24.18 11.27 -5.64
C TYR A 189 25.57 11.38 -6.26
N ASP A 190 25.83 12.36 -7.12
CA ASP A 190 27.15 12.60 -7.74
C ASP A 190 28.18 13.18 -6.75
N ARG A 191 27.73 13.69 -5.59
CA ARG A 191 28.57 14.28 -4.54
C ARG A 191 28.79 13.36 -3.35
N LEU A 192 28.09 12.20 -3.33
CA LEU A 192 28.22 11.24 -2.25
C LEU A 192 29.50 10.41 -2.45
N ASN A 193 30.24 10.20 -1.37
CA ASN A 193 31.41 9.32 -1.37
C ASN A 193 30.96 7.87 -1.30
N LEU A 194 30.44 7.35 -2.42
CA LEU A 194 29.93 6.00 -2.55
C LEU A 194 31.00 5.08 -3.11
N SER A 195 31.07 3.84 -2.62
CA SER A 195 31.81 2.77 -3.27
C SER A 195 31.23 2.50 -4.67
N LYS A 196 32.04 1.88 -5.55
CA LYS A 196 31.57 1.50 -6.90
C LYS A 196 30.29 0.65 -6.86
N LYS A 197 30.17 -0.25 -5.90
CA LYS A 197 28.99 -1.11 -5.72
C LYS A 197 27.76 -0.31 -5.30
N GLU A 198 27.90 0.59 -4.35
CA GLU A 198 26.81 1.48 -3.90
C GLU A 198 26.37 2.43 -5.01
N TYR A 199 27.31 2.96 -5.80
CA TYR A 199 26.99 3.82 -6.94
C TYR A 199 26.16 3.08 -7.99
N VAL A 200 26.54 1.83 -8.35
CA VAL A 200 25.77 1.00 -9.29
C VAL A 200 24.36 0.73 -8.76
N ARG A 201 24.24 0.35 -7.49
CA ARG A 201 22.91 0.12 -6.85
C ARG A 201 22.06 1.37 -6.84
N LEU A 202 22.66 2.52 -6.52
CA LEU A 202 21.94 3.78 -6.55
C LEU A 202 21.43 4.13 -7.95
N LYS A 203 22.22 3.88 -9.00
CA LYS A 203 21.79 4.05 -10.40
C LYS A 203 20.58 3.16 -10.71
N LEU A 204 20.64 1.88 -10.33
CA LEU A 204 19.52 0.95 -10.51
C LEU A 204 18.28 1.37 -9.70
N ALA A 205 18.49 1.85 -8.49
CA ALA A 205 17.41 2.33 -7.63
C ALA A 205 16.77 3.64 -8.14
N LEU A 206 17.52 4.50 -8.81
CA LEU A 206 17.02 5.75 -9.42
C LEU A 206 16.37 5.54 -10.80
N ASP A 207 16.45 4.35 -11.38
CA ASP A 207 15.76 3.99 -12.61
C ASP A 207 14.32 3.57 -12.32
N PHE A 208 13.42 4.59 -12.29
CA PHE A 208 11.99 4.45 -12.10
C PHE A 208 11.22 4.38 -13.41
#